data_6382d046e60b5141422ab124ebc8f722
#
_entry.id   6382d046e60b5141422ab124ebc8f722
#
_cell.length_a   1.000
_cell.length_b   1.000
_cell.length_c   1.000
_cell.angle_alpha   90.00
_cell.angle_beta   90.00
_cell.angle_gamma   90.00
#
_symmetry.space_group_name_H-M   'P 1'
#
loop_
_entity.id
_entity.type
_entity.pdbx_description
1 polymer ?
#
loop_
_entity_poly.entity_id
_entity_poly.type
_entity_poly.pdbx_seq_one_letter_code
_entity_poly.pdbx_strand_id
1 'polypeptide(L)'
;MCSVRLYIIDRSKAVGYMIKFAWILVLFISICFISKSTTAAFSLPIRSTVVVIDAGHGGRDPGASGSSGITEEEVNLKIALKLRRLIEQGGGTAIMIREDNSGLYTEGGNRQGTRKSEDLKNRHALINSCGADILISIHLNSFPQSQYFGAQTFYMKNEEKSRKLAESIQNELIKVLDRGNERKAKATDSMYILKNNNMPGALVECGFLSNHEEERLLDDEHYQEKVAWSIFVGIVKYMEEEKKAIE
;
A
#
# COMPACT_ATOMS: atom_id res chain seq x y z
N MET A 1 80.83 -5.65 -27.88
CA MET A 1 80.06 -6.78 -28.42
C MET A 1 78.65 -6.74 -27.84
N CYS A 2 77.71 -6.37 -28.64
CA CYS A 2 76.29 -6.29 -28.21
C CYS A 2 75.62 -7.62 -28.52
N SER A 3 75.20 -8.34 -27.50
CA SER A 3 74.59 -9.64 -27.64
C SER A 3 73.08 -9.44 -27.87
N VAL A 4 72.58 -9.73 -29.08
CA VAL A 4 71.14 -9.76 -29.39
C VAL A 4 70.55 -11.09 -28.98
N ARG A 5 69.73 -11.13 -27.94
CA ARG A 5 68.96 -12.30 -27.59
C ARG A 5 67.72 -12.37 -28.49
N LEU A 6 67.68 -13.30 -29.40
CA LEU A 6 66.52 -13.68 -30.18
C LEU A 6 65.54 -14.48 -29.27
N TYR A 7 64.37 -13.89 -28.96
CA TYR A 7 63.29 -14.61 -28.33
C TYR A 7 62.50 -15.42 -29.40
N ILE A 8 62.68 -16.71 -29.43
CA ILE A 8 61.85 -17.59 -30.25
C ILE A 8 60.51 -17.74 -29.53
N ILE A 9 59.47 -17.09 -30.04
CA ILE A 9 58.10 -17.27 -29.53
C ILE A 9 57.60 -18.62 -30.00
N ASP A 10 57.39 -19.52 -29.05
CA ASP A 10 56.77 -20.81 -29.30
C ASP A 10 55.32 -20.62 -29.82
N ARG A 11 55.13 -20.84 -31.11
CA ARG A 11 53.86 -20.62 -31.80
C ARG A 11 52.71 -21.43 -31.15
N SER A 12 52.99 -22.63 -30.60
CA SER A 12 51.98 -23.45 -29.97
C SER A 12 51.43 -22.84 -28.68
N LYS A 13 52.32 -22.20 -27.90
CA LYS A 13 51.95 -21.43 -26.70
C LYS A 13 51.23 -20.15 -27.04
N ALA A 14 51.66 -19.45 -28.08
CA ALA A 14 50.96 -18.22 -28.53
C ALA A 14 49.55 -18.51 -28.98
N VAL A 15 49.28 -19.58 -29.74
CA VAL A 15 47.93 -20.03 -30.14
C VAL A 15 47.09 -20.41 -28.91
N GLY A 16 47.68 -21.09 -27.93
CA GLY A 16 46.98 -21.43 -26.68
C GLY A 16 46.55 -20.18 -25.89
N TYR A 17 47.36 -19.13 -25.81
CA TYR A 17 46.99 -17.85 -25.19
C TYR A 17 45.92 -17.10 -25.97
N MET A 18 45.97 -17.09 -27.29
CA MET A 18 44.94 -16.49 -28.12
C MET A 18 43.58 -17.12 -27.94
N ILE A 19 43.52 -18.48 -27.88
CA ILE A 19 42.27 -19.20 -27.64
C ILE A 19 41.71 -18.88 -26.26
N LYS A 20 42.56 -18.86 -25.21
CA LYS A 20 42.09 -18.51 -23.85
C LYS A 20 41.56 -17.07 -23.81
N PHE A 21 42.26 -16.15 -24.46
CA PHE A 21 41.80 -14.73 -24.54
C PHE A 21 40.47 -14.59 -25.28
N ALA A 22 40.28 -15.34 -26.38
CA ALA A 22 39.03 -15.35 -27.13
C ALA A 22 37.87 -15.88 -26.26
N TRP A 23 38.07 -16.94 -25.47
CA TRP A 23 37.06 -17.44 -24.53
C TRP A 23 36.74 -16.46 -23.42
N ILE A 24 37.71 -15.77 -22.85
CA ILE A 24 37.50 -14.70 -21.87
C ILE A 24 36.68 -13.57 -22.47
N LEU A 25 36.99 -13.17 -23.71
CA LEU A 25 36.24 -12.11 -24.40
C LEU A 25 34.80 -12.49 -24.68
N VAL A 26 34.54 -13.78 -25.11
CA VAL A 26 33.20 -14.31 -25.32
C VAL A 26 32.43 -14.34 -24.00
N LEU A 27 33.07 -14.76 -22.90
CA LEU A 27 32.44 -14.78 -21.57
C LEU A 27 32.09 -13.34 -21.12
N PHE A 28 33.00 -12.39 -21.32
CA PHE A 28 32.75 -10.98 -20.97
C PHE A 28 31.62 -10.36 -21.79
N ILE A 29 31.58 -10.62 -23.10
CA ILE A 29 30.48 -10.18 -23.97
C ILE A 29 29.15 -10.81 -23.52
N SER A 30 29.15 -12.12 -23.18
CA SER A 30 27.96 -12.81 -22.69
C SER A 30 27.44 -12.21 -21.39
N ILE A 31 28.33 -11.87 -20.44
CA ILE A 31 27.97 -11.22 -19.17
C ILE A 31 27.40 -9.82 -19.44
N CYS A 32 27.99 -9.04 -20.36
CA CYS A 32 27.48 -7.73 -20.74
C CYS A 32 26.10 -7.81 -21.45
N PHE A 33 25.86 -8.85 -22.23
CA PHE A 33 24.56 -9.10 -22.86
C PHE A 33 23.50 -9.48 -21.82
N ILE A 34 23.83 -10.37 -20.88
CA ILE A 34 22.93 -10.77 -19.78
C ILE A 34 22.58 -9.53 -18.92
N SER A 35 23.57 -8.67 -18.58
CA SER A 35 23.31 -7.47 -17.78
C SER A 35 22.41 -6.44 -18.49
N LYS A 36 22.42 -6.37 -19.82
CA LYS A 36 21.50 -5.53 -20.59
C LYS A 36 20.08 -6.11 -20.72
N SER A 37 19.95 -7.44 -20.68
CA SER A 37 18.65 -8.12 -20.80
C SER A 37 17.86 -8.16 -19.49
N THR A 38 18.50 -7.96 -18.34
CA THR A 38 17.85 -7.99 -17.02
C THR A 38 17.24 -6.66 -16.57
N THR A 39 17.31 -5.61 -17.37
CA THR A 39 16.72 -4.31 -17.04
C THR A 39 15.29 -4.10 -17.55
N ALA A 40 14.60 -5.12 -18.06
CA ALA A 40 13.17 -5.17 -17.97
C ALA A 40 12.80 -5.54 -16.51
N ALA A 41 13.19 -4.67 -15.58
CA ALA A 41 12.70 -4.78 -14.21
C ALA A 41 11.18 -4.73 -14.31
N PHE A 42 10.52 -5.80 -13.88
CA PHE A 42 9.08 -5.77 -13.61
C PHE A 42 8.84 -4.68 -12.56
N SER A 43 8.68 -3.44 -13.01
CA SER A 43 8.28 -2.38 -12.12
C SER A 43 6.80 -2.50 -11.89
N LEU A 44 6.40 -2.71 -10.65
CA LEU A 44 4.99 -2.68 -10.30
C LEU A 44 4.40 -1.31 -10.71
N PRO A 45 3.14 -1.28 -11.17
CA PRO A 45 2.46 -0.04 -11.56
C PRO A 45 2.45 1.05 -10.47
N ILE A 46 2.59 0.65 -9.19
CA ILE A 46 2.65 1.55 -8.03
C ILE A 46 3.98 2.32 -7.92
N ARG A 47 4.99 1.97 -8.71
CA ARG A 47 6.28 2.66 -8.66
C ARG A 47 6.10 4.15 -8.98
N SER A 48 6.67 5.01 -8.13
CA SER A 48 6.54 6.47 -8.20
C SER A 48 5.14 7.02 -7.86
N THR A 49 4.21 6.17 -7.39
CA THR A 49 2.91 6.60 -6.87
C THR A 49 3.06 6.98 -5.40
N VAL A 50 2.49 8.11 -5.03
CA VAL A 50 2.41 8.58 -3.64
C VAL A 50 1.03 8.24 -3.09
N VAL A 51 0.99 7.41 -2.06
CA VAL A 51 -0.26 7.00 -1.39
C VAL A 51 -0.29 7.61 0.01
N VAL A 52 -1.29 8.44 0.31
CA VAL A 52 -1.55 8.89 1.67
C VAL A 52 -2.44 7.88 2.38
N ILE A 53 -2.02 7.46 3.57
CA ILE A 53 -2.71 6.47 4.40
C ILE A 53 -3.19 7.16 5.67
N ASP A 54 -4.50 7.18 5.85
CA ASP A 54 -5.16 7.65 7.05
C ASP A 54 -5.60 6.44 7.88
N ALA A 55 -4.94 6.21 9.02
CA ALA A 55 -5.42 5.27 10.02
C ALA A 55 -6.47 5.98 10.88
N GLY A 56 -7.74 5.63 10.70
CA GLY A 56 -8.86 6.28 11.37
C GLY A 56 -8.73 6.30 12.89
N HIS A 57 -9.34 7.30 13.52
CA HIS A 57 -9.29 7.54 14.97
C HIS A 57 -7.88 7.84 15.52
N GLY A 58 -7.69 7.75 16.82
CA GLY A 58 -6.42 7.99 17.51
C GLY A 58 -6.53 8.98 18.66
N GLY A 59 -5.56 8.93 19.57
CA GLY A 59 -5.51 9.74 20.77
C GLY A 59 -6.64 9.42 21.74
N ARG A 60 -7.55 10.37 21.93
CA ARG A 60 -8.71 10.19 22.83
C ARG A 60 -9.95 9.61 22.14
N ASP A 61 -9.91 9.42 20.83
CA ASP A 61 -10.97 8.77 20.06
C ASP A 61 -10.58 7.32 19.73
N PRO A 62 -10.99 6.34 20.52
CA PRO A 62 -10.64 4.93 20.27
C PRO A 62 -11.41 4.35 19.07
N GLY A 63 -12.39 5.06 18.52
CA GLY A 63 -13.34 4.49 17.58
C GLY A 63 -14.28 3.49 18.26
N ALA A 64 -14.66 2.45 17.55
CA ALA A 64 -15.40 1.33 18.11
C ALA A 64 -14.50 0.50 19.04
N SER A 65 -15.12 -0.18 20.02
CA SER A 65 -14.45 -1.11 20.90
C SER A 65 -15.08 -2.48 20.76
N GLY A 66 -14.25 -3.50 20.64
CA GLY A 66 -14.66 -4.89 20.63
C GLY A 66 -14.96 -5.41 22.04
N SER A 67 -15.54 -6.60 22.11
CA SER A 67 -15.89 -7.25 23.39
C SER A 67 -14.68 -7.71 24.20
N SER A 68 -13.55 -7.96 23.54
CA SER A 68 -12.26 -8.31 24.18
C SER A 68 -11.49 -7.09 24.69
N GLY A 69 -11.94 -5.87 24.36
CA GLY A 69 -11.29 -4.62 24.72
C GLY A 69 -10.35 -4.06 23.65
N ILE A 70 -10.18 -4.73 22.50
CA ILE A 70 -9.45 -4.15 21.37
C ILE A 70 -10.19 -2.92 20.84
N THR A 71 -9.44 -1.92 20.37
CA THR A 71 -10.01 -0.69 19.83
C THR A 71 -9.80 -0.58 18.33
N GLU A 72 -10.72 0.11 17.67
CA GLU A 72 -10.64 0.38 16.24
C GLU A 72 -9.34 1.11 15.88
N GLU A 73 -8.96 2.12 16.67
CA GLU A 73 -7.75 2.92 16.44
C GLU A 73 -6.46 2.10 16.39
N GLU A 74 -6.33 1.09 17.29
CA GLU A 74 -5.17 0.21 17.37
C GLU A 74 -5.07 -0.69 16.14
N VAL A 75 -6.19 -1.30 15.75
CA VAL A 75 -6.23 -2.21 14.59
C VAL A 75 -6.03 -1.43 13.29
N ASN A 76 -6.65 -0.25 13.16
CA ASN A 76 -6.46 0.63 12.00
C ASN A 76 -4.98 0.98 11.81
N LEU A 77 -4.27 1.34 12.89
CA LEU A 77 -2.85 1.65 12.84
C LEU A 77 -2.01 0.44 12.44
N LYS A 78 -2.27 -0.73 13.02
CA LYS A 78 -1.56 -1.98 12.69
C LYS A 78 -1.70 -2.33 11.21
N ILE A 79 -2.91 -2.24 10.65
CA ILE A 79 -3.17 -2.50 9.22
C ILE A 79 -2.49 -1.43 8.35
N ALA A 80 -2.58 -0.15 8.72
CA ALA A 80 -1.99 0.96 7.99
C ALA A 80 -0.45 0.85 7.90
N LEU A 81 0.23 0.47 8.98
CA LEU A 81 1.67 0.25 9.00
C LEU A 81 2.09 -0.95 8.11
N LYS A 82 1.28 -2.01 8.08
CA LYS A 82 1.49 -3.15 7.16
C LYS A 82 1.31 -2.72 5.70
N LEU A 83 0.28 -1.91 5.41
CA LEU A 83 0.04 -1.37 4.07
C LEU A 83 1.19 -0.44 3.62
N ARG A 84 1.68 0.46 4.51
CA ARG A 84 2.84 1.30 4.24
C ARG A 84 4.02 0.45 3.76
N ARG A 85 4.38 -0.58 4.53
CA ARG A 85 5.49 -1.48 4.18
C ARG A 85 5.33 -2.10 2.79
N LEU A 86 4.12 -2.56 2.44
CA LEU A 86 3.85 -3.16 1.13
C LEU A 86 3.99 -2.15 -0.02
N ILE A 87 3.50 -0.92 0.16
CA ILE A 87 3.63 0.16 -0.83
C ILE A 87 5.11 0.50 -1.06
N GLU A 88 5.89 0.68 0.02
CA GLU A 88 7.32 0.99 -0.05
C GLU A 88 8.12 -0.15 -0.69
N GLN A 89 7.83 -1.41 -0.35
CA GLN A 89 8.42 -2.59 -0.99
C GLN A 89 8.05 -2.69 -2.48
N GLY A 90 6.87 -2.22 -2.87
CA GLY A 90 6.43 -2.11 -4.26
C GLY A 90 7.09 -0.98 -5.05
N GLY A 91 7.87 -0.12 -4.39
CA GLY A 91 8.56 1.03 -4.97
C GLY A 91 7.69 2.30 -5.04
N GLY A 92 6.54 2.32 -4.39
CA GLY A 92 5.73 3.51 -4.13
C GLY A 92 6.22 4.31 -2.92
N THR A 93 5.61 5.45 -2.68
CA THR A 93 5.82 6.27 -1.48
C THR A 93 4.56 6.25 -0.63
N ALA A 94 4.68 5.97 0.66
CA ALA A 94 3.56 6.04 1.59
C ALA A 94 3.72 7.24 2.53
N ILE A 95 2.68 8.06 2.64
CA ILE A 95 2.59 9.17 3.60
C ILE A 95 1.56 8.78 4.64
N MET A 96 1.98 8.65 5.90
CA MET A 96 1.09 8.33 7.00
C MET A 96 0.54 9.62 7.63
N ILE A 97 -0.78 9.65 7.88
CA ILE A 97 -1.41 10.77 8.62
C ILE A 97 -1.08 10.69 10.12
N ARG A 98 -0.94 9.48 10.67
CA ARG A 98 -0.39 9.21 11.99
C ARG A 98 0.43 7.92 11.96
N GLU A 99 1.47 7.86 12.77
CA GLU A 99 2.34 6.68 12.89
C GLU A 99 2.31 6.05 14.28
N ASP A 100 1.61 6.69 15.20
CA ASP A 100 1.40 6.26 16.57
C ASP A 100 -0.07 6.43 16.97
N ASN A 101 -0.36 6.28 18.26
CA ASN A 101 -1.70 6.42 18.80
C ASN A 101 -2.10 7.88 19.12
N SER A 102 -1.42 8.88 18.55
CA SER A 102 -1.80 10.29 18.73
C SER A 102 -2.98 10.70 17.86
N GLY A 103 -3.72 11.70 18.32
CA GLY A 103 -4.69 12.44 17.48
C GLY A 103 -4.11 13.77 16.98
N LEU A 104 -4.67 14.29 15.92
CA LEU A 104 -4.23 15.54 15.28
C LEU A 104 -5.00 16.76 15.82
N TYR A 105 -5.04 16.92 17.12
CA TYR A 105 -5.72 18.04 17.81
C TYR A 105 -4.83 18.67 18.86
N THR A 106 -5.18 19.91 19.28
CA THR A 106 -4.44 20.61 20.32
C THR A 106 -4.85 20.12 21.72
N GLU A 107 -3.89 19.71 22.56
CA GLU A 107 -4.14 19.18 23.91
C GLU A 107 -4.91 20.13 24.85
N GLY A 108 -4.90 21.44 24.60
CA GLY A 108 -5.56 22.47 25.41
C GLY A 108 -7.06 22.65 25.21
N GLY A 109 -7.67 21.99 24.23
CA GLY A 109 -9.11 22.14 23.91
C GLY A 109 -10.03 21.49 24.96
N ASN A 110 -10.96 22.27 25.56
CA ASN A 110 -11.75 21.85 26.71
C ASN A 110 -12.98 20.95 26.44
N ARG A 111 -13.30 20.56 25.18
CA ARG A 111 -14.49 19.77 24.85
C ARG A 111 -14.17 18.63 23.89
N GLN A 112 -14.59 17.40 24.25
CA GLN A 112 -14.35 16.21 23.47
C GLN A 112 -14.88 16.33 22.01
N GLY A 113 -16.03 16.94 21.79
CA GLY A 113 -16.59 17.14 20.44
C GLY A 113 -15.80 18.12 19.58
N THR A 114 -15.13 19.12 20.18
CA THR A 114 -14.28 20.06 19.45
C THR A 114 -12.97 19.40 19.00
N ARG A 115 -12.39 18.50 19.81
CA ARG A 115 -11.16 17.76 19.46
C ARG A 115 -11.38 16.79 18.29
N LYS A 116 -12.47 16.03 18.29
CA LYS A 116 -12.81 15.15 17.17
C LYS A 116 -13.00 15.93 15.87
N SER A 117 -13.68 17.09 15.94
CA SER A 117 -13.87 17.96 14.77
C SER A 117 -12.55 18.61 14.32
N GLU A 118 -11.66 18.97 15.25
CA GLU A 118 -10.33 19.52 14.97
C GLU A 118 -9.44 18.44 14.33
N ASP A 119 -9.38 17.24 14.92
CA ASP A 119 -8.65 16.11 14.38
C ASP A 119 -9.05 15.81 12.94
N LEU A 120 -10.35 15.70 12.67
CA LEU A 120 -10.85 15.39 11.35
C LEU A 120 -10.55 16.50 10.33
N LYS A 121 -10.59 17.79 10.72
CA LYS A 121 -10.20 18.92 9.86
C LYS A 121 -8.70 18.90 9.57
N ASN A 122 -7.87 18.62 10.58
CA ASN A 122 -6.42 18.59 10.43
C ASN A 122 -5.97 17.42 9.55
N ARG A 123 -6.58 16.23 9.71
CA ARG A 123 -6.37 15.08 8.79
C ARG A 123 -6.70 15.48 7.35
N HIS A 124 -7.87 16.03 7.13
CA HIS A 124 -8.31 16.43 5.79
C HIS A 124 -7.40 17.50 5.17
N ALA A 125 -6.93 18.47 5.96
CA ALA A 125 -5.98 19.48 5.49
C ALA A 125 -4.62 18.86 5.10
N LEU A 126 -4.09 17.94 5.92
CA LEU A 126 -2.84 17.23 5.60
C LEU A 126 -2.97 16.37 4.34
N ILE A 127 -4.07 15.62 4.20
CA ILE A 127 -4.35 14.80 3.02
C ILE A 127 -4.30 15.66 1.75
N ASN A 128 -4.95 16.82 1.75
CA ASN A 128 -5.00 17.69 0.57
C ASN A 128 -3.73 18.51 0.32
N SER A 129 -2.83 18.62 1.30
CA SER A 129 -1.56 19.35 1.17
C SER A 129 -0.35 18.48 0.91
N CYS A 130 -0.44 17.15 1.07
CA CYS A 130 0.71 16.26 1.01
C CYS A 130 1.16 15.88 -0.42
N GLY A 131 0.39 16.24 -1.46
CA GLY A 131 0.74 15.94 -2.84
C GLY A 131 0.62 14.47 -3.22
N ALA A 132 -0.24 13.71 -2.54
CA ALA A 132 -0.47 12.31 -2.83
C ALA A 132 -1.33 12.10 -4.09
N ASP A 133 -1.12 10.95 -4.75
CA ASP A 133 -1.88 10.51 -5.92
C ASP A 133 -3.15 9.73 -5.54
N ILE A 134 -3.14 9.08 -4.36
CA ILE A 134 -4.23 8.22 -3.87
C ILE A 134 -4.38 8.40 -2.36
N LEU A 135 -5.64 8.45 -1.88
CA LEU A 135 -6.00 8.37 -0.47
C LEU A 135 -6.57 6.99 -0.12
N ILE A 136 -6.04 6.38 0.94
CA ILE A 136 -6.62 5.20 1.60
C ILE A 136 -6.86 5.53 3.07
N SER A 137 -8.14 5.54 3.49
CA SER A 137 -8.52 5.64 4.90
C SER A 137 -8.93 4.27 5.42
N ILE A 138 -8.38 3.86 6.57
CA ILE A 138 -8.55 2.52 7.16
C ILE A 138 -9.38 2.65 8.41
N HIS A 139 -10.47 1.90 8.46
CA HIS A 139 -11.48 1.87 9.53
C HIS A 139 -11.97 0.46 9.83
N LEU A 140 -12.67 0.31 10.93
CA LEU A 140 -13.45 -0.87 11.28
C LEU A 140 -14.91 -0.48 11.54
N ASN A 141 -15.81 -1.31 11.05
CA ASN A 141 -17.23 -1.11 11.23
C ASN A 141 -17.72 -1.64 12.61
N SER A 142 -18.81 -1.12 13.07
CA SER A 142 -19.49 -1.63 14.27
C SER A 142 -20.97 -1.33 14.23
N PHE A 143 -21.81 -2.36 14.37
CA PHE A 143 -23.26 -2.22 14.46
C PHE A 143 -23.79 -2.90 15.73
N PRO A 144 -24.94 -2.47 16.26
CA PRO A 144 -25.57 -3.14 17.39
C PRO A 144 -25.87 -4.63 17.14
N GLN A 145 -26.08 -5.01 15.88
CA GLN A 145 -26.38 -6.39 15.47
C GLN A 145 -25.06 -7.11 15.12
N SER A 146 -24.69 -8.12 15.90
CA SER A 146 -23.43 -8.85 15.77
C SER A 146 -23.35 -9.81 14.58
N GLN A 147 -24.45 -10.06 13.86
CA GLN A 147 -24.47 -10.93 12.67
C GLN A 147 -23.84 -10.28 11.41
N TYR A 148 -23.64 -8.98 11.41
CA TYR A 148 -23.00 -8.31 10.27
C TYR A 148 -21.51 -8.61 10.22
N PHE A 149 -21.02 -8.90 9.02
CA PHE A 149 -19.61 -9.24 8.77
C PHE A 149 -19.18 -8.81 7.38
N GLY A 150 -17.88 -8.90 7.12
CA GLY A 150 -17.24 -8.69 5.83
C GLY A 150 -16.80 -7.25 5.59
N ALA A 151 -15.58 -7.11 5.09
CA ALA A 151 -14.98 -5.82 4.72
C ALA A 151 -15.79 -5.12 3.62
N GLN A 152 -15.87 -3.80 3.68
CA GLN A 152 -16.55 -2.98 2.69
C GLN A 152 -15.82 -1.68 2.41
N THR A 153 -15.64 -1.37 1.12
CA THR A 153 -14.99 -0.16 0.65
C THR A 153 -16.02 0.92 0.31
N PHE A 154 -15.71 2.16 0.67
CA PHE A 154 -16.55 3.32 0.38
C PHE A 154 -15.78 4.35 -0.46
N TYR A 155 -16.50 5.06 -1.32
CA TYR A 155 -15.96 6.12 -2.18
C TYR A 155 -16.93 7.31 -2.27
N MET A 156 -16.42 8.49 -2.59
CA MET A 156 -17.25 9.69 -2.74
C MET A 156 -18.15 9.56 -3.97
N LYS A 157 -19.43 9.85 -3.77
CA LYS A 157 -20.44 9.85 -4.84
C LYS A 157 -20.04 10.80 -5.98
N ASN A 158 -20.27 10.39 -7.22
CA ASN A 158 -19.95 11.10 -8.45
C ASN A 158 -18.44 11.25 -8.77
N GLU A 159 -17.57 10.50 -8.09
CA GLU A 159 -16.15 10.47 -8.37
C GLU A 159 -15.75 9.14 -9.00
N GLU A 160 -15.62 9.13 -10.32
CA GLU A 160 -15.41 7.90 -11.11
C GLU A 160 -14.07 7.22 -10.78
N LYS A 161 -12.98 7.97 -10.59
CA LYS A 161 -11.67 7.41 -10.22
C LYS A 161 -11.70 6.78 -8.83
N SER A 162 -12.35 7.44 -7.87
CA SER A 162 -12.56 6.91 -6.52
C SER A 162 -13.42 5.65 -6.55
N ARG A 163 -14.43 5.58 -7.42
CA ARG A 163 -15.26 4.38 -7.61
C ARG A 163 -14.42 3.19 -8.10
N LYS A 164 -13.63 3.38 -9.17
CA LYS A 164 -12.76 2.33 -9.71
C LYS A 164 -11.75 1.82 -8.69
N LEU A 165 -11.10 2.74 -7.95
CA LEU A 165 -10.18 2.40 -6.87
C LEU A 165 -10.88 1.55 -5.79
N ALA A 166 -12.04 1.98 -5.32
CA ALA A 166 -12.80 1.28 -4.30
C ALA A 166 -13.29 -0.09 -4.77
N GLU A 167 -13.76 -0.22 -6.01
CA GLU A 167 -14.17 -1.50 -6.60
C GLU A 167 -12.99 -2.46 -6.74
N SER A 168 -11.83 -1.98 -7.17
CA SER A 168 -10.61 -2.80 -7.27
C SER A 168 -10.18 -3.34 -5.90
N ILE A 169 -10.17 -2.49 -4.86
CA ILE A 169 -9.85 -2.91 -3.48
C ILE A 169 -10.91 -3.89 -2.95
N GLN A 170 -12.21 -3.61 -3.16
CA GLN A 170 -13.29 -4.48 -2.70
C GLN A 170 -13.19 -5.89 -3.28
N ASN A 171 -12.89 -6.00 -4.57
CA ASN A 171 -12.75 -7.28 -5.24
C ASN A 171 -11.59 -8.12 -4.65
N GLU A 172 -10.47 -7.48 -4.30
CA GLU A 172 -9.35 -8.18 -3.67
C GLU A 172 -9.62 -8.54 -2.21
N LEU A 173 -10.33 -7.70 -1.45
CA LEU A 173 -10.77 -8.04 -0.09
C LEU A 173 -11.66 -9.29 -0.09
N ILE A 174 -12.62 -9.39 -1.02
CA ILE A 174 -13.48 -10.58 -1.16
C ILE A 174 -12.64 -11.80 -1.50
N LYS A 175 -11.77 -11.70 -2.50
CA LYS A 175 -10.97 -12.80 -3.01
C LYS A 175 -9.95 -13.34 -2.00
N VAL A 176 -9.26 -12.46 -1.29
CA VAL A 176 -8.14 -12.85 -0.40
C VAL A 176 -8.64 -13.29 0.97
N LEU A 177 -9.68 -12.64 1.49
CA LEU A 177 -10.21 -12.98 2.80
C LEU A 177 -11.13 -14.21 2.75
N ASP A 178 -11.75 -14.50 1.59
CA ASP A 178 -12.53 -15.70 1.25
C ASP A 178 -13.48 -16.16 2.37
N ARG A 179 -14.34 -15.24 2.84
CA ARG A 179 -15.25 -15.47 3.97
C ARG A 179 -16.73 -15.37 3.60
N GLY A 180 -17.08 -15.59 2.35
CA GLY A 180 -18.44 -15.44 1.86
C GLY A 180 -18.92 -13.97 1.89
N ASN A 181 -18.02 -13.02 1.82
CA ASN A 181 -18.33 -11.60 1.76
C ASN A 181 -18.87 -11.24 0.37
N GLU A 182 -20.14 -10.85 0.29
CA GLU A 182 -20.83 -10.44 -0.95
C GLU A 182 -20.99 -8.91 -1.05
N ARG A 183 -20.36 -8.14 -0.16
CA ARG A 183 -20.45 -6.68 -0.15
C ARG A 183 -19.79 -6.10 -1.38
N LYS A 184 -20.36 -5.00 -1.89
CA LYS A 184 -19.83 -4.24 -3.02
C LYS A 184 -19.31 -2.91 -2.51
N ALA A 185 -18.37 -2.31 -3.25
CA ALA A 185 -17.97 -0.93 -3.03
C ALA A 185 -19.20 -0.02 -3.07
N LYS A 186 -19.28 0.93 -2.14
CA LYS A 186 -20.49 1.73 -1.90
C LYS A 186 -20.21 3.22 -1.99
N ALA A 187 -21.02 3.92 -2.80
CA ALA A 187 -20.98 5.38 -2.85
C ALA A 187 -21.48 6.00 -1.53
N THR A 188 -20.81 7.05 -1.08
CA THR A 188 -21.20 7.81 0.11
C THR A 188 -21.10 9.32 -0.17
N ASP A 189 -21.87 10.12 0.57
CA ASP A 189 -21.77 11.58 0.63
C ASP A 189 -21.58 12.09 2.07
N SER A 190 -21.48 11.18 3.03
CA SER A 190 -21.43 11.49 4.46
C SER A 190 -20.04 11.39 5.09
N MET A 191 -19.12 10.62 4.52
CA MET A 191 -17.77 10.44 5.06
C MET A 191 -16.90 11.66 4.80
N TYR A 192 -16.65 12.47 5.84
CA TYR A 192 -15.96 13.74 5.75
C TYR A 192 -14.55 13.62 5.14
N ILE A 193 -13.79 12.59 5.51
CA ILE A 193 -12.42 12.39 5.06
C ILE A 193 -12.29 12.18 3.55
N LEU A 194 -13.37 11.73 2.90
CA LEU A 194 -13.42 11.53 1.45
C LEU A 194 -13.90 12.77 0.69
N LYS A 195 -14.41 13.80 1.37
CA LYS A 195 -15.02 14.96 0.70
C LYS A 195 -13.96 15.91 0.15
N ASN A 196 -14.20 16.43 -1.08
CA ASN A 196 -13.40 17.51 -1.67
C ASN A 196 -11.88 17.23 -1.66
N ASN A 197 -11.49 15.99 -1.88
CA ASN A 197 -10.08 15.64 -2.03
C ASN A 197 -9.59 15.93 -3.46
N ASN A 198 -8.31 16.28 -3.58
CA ASN A 198 -7.67 16.57 -4.87
C ASN A 198 -7.23 15.29 -5.60
N MET A 199 -7.41 14.12 -4.98
CA MET A 199 -7.03 12.82 -5.49
C MET A 199 -8.16 11.79 -5.31
N PRO A 200 -8.19 10.68 -6.07
CA PRO A 200 -9.10 9.58 -5.80
C PRO A 200 -8.86 9.00 -4.41
N GLY A 201 -9.96 8.71 -3.70
CA GLY A 201 -9.90 8.20 -2.35
C GLY A 201 -10.88 7.06 -2.10
N ALA A 202 -10.45 6.12 -1.26
CA ALA A 202 -11.26 5.04 -0.74
C ALA A 202 -11.14 4.93 0.78
N LEU A 203 -12.27 4.70 1.46
CA LEU A 203 -12.29 4.32 2.87
C LEU A 203 -12.63 2.85 2.95
N VAL A 204 -11.81 2.10 3.68
CA VAL A 204 -11.94 0.65 3.83
C VAL A 204 -12.36 0.33 5.25
N GLU A 205 -13.58 -0.13 5.40
CA GLU A 205 -14.07 -0.80 6.61
C GLU A 205 -13.60 -2.25 6.57
N CYS A 206 -12.55 -2.58 7.32
CA CYS A 206 -11.83 -3.85 7.18
C CYS A 206 -12.58 -5.05 7.78
N GLY A 207 -13.67 -4.83 8.51
CA GLY A 207 -14.52 -5.83 9.15
C GLY A 207 -15.30 -5.20 10.29
N PHE A 208 -16.06 -6.01 11.03
CA PHE A 208 -16.96 -5.56 12.10
C PHE A 208 -16.43 -5.96 13.48
N LEU A 209 -16.03 -4.97 14.31
CA LEU A 209 -15.67 -5.22 15.72
C LEU A 209 -16.86 -5.72 16.57
N SER A 210 -18.08 -5.45 16.15
CA SER A 210 -19.29 -5.97 16.80
C SER A 210 -19.58 -7.45 16.52
N ASN A 211 -18.86 -8.08 15.58
CA ASN A 211 -18.93 -9.50 15.28
C ASN A 211 -17.79 -10.25 15.98
N HIS A 212 -18.10 -11.16 16.89
CA HIS A 212 -17.10 -11.86 17.71
C HIS A 212 -16.06 -12.66 16.90
N GLU A 213 -16.46 -13.21 15.76
CA GLU A 213 -15.53 -13.93 14.91
C GLU A 213 -14.58 -12.97 14.18
N GLU A 214 -15.13 -11.87 13.61
CA GLU A 214 -14.29 -10.86 12.96
C GLU A 214 -13.40 -10.10 13.95
N GLU A 215 -13.90 -9.81 15.16
CA GLU A 215 -13.07 -9.22 16.21
C GLU A 215 -11.80 -10.03 16.47
N ARG A 216 -11.92 -11.36 16.63
CA ARG A 216 -10.76 -12.24 16.81
C ARG A 216 -9.83 -12.25 15.60
N LEU A 217 -10.37 -12.21 14.39
CA LEU A 217 -9.56 -12.15 13.16
C LEU A 217 -8.87 -10.81 13.02
N LEU A 218 -9.55 -9.71 13.31
CA LEU A 218 -8.99 -8.35 13.24
C LEU A 218 -7.89 -8.12 14.27
N ASP A 219 -7.85 -8.89 15.38
CA ASP A 219 -6.74 -8.89 16.34
C ASP A 219 -5.57 -9.79 15.91
N ASP A 220 -5.79 -10.70 14.96
CA ASP A 220 -4.76 -11.60 14.45
C ASP A 220 -3.85 -10.89 13.42
N GLU A 221 -2.53 -10.93 13.67
CA GLU A 221 -1.55 -10.26 12.81
C GLU A 221 -1.53 -10.79 11.38
N HIS A 222 -1.74 -12.09 11.18
CA HIS A 222 -1.75 -12.68 9.83
C HIS A 222 -3.01 -12.26 9.06
N TYR A 223 -4.13 -12.11 9.75
CA TYR A 223 -5.35 -11.59 9.12
C TYR A 223 -5.18 -10.12 8.72
N GLN A 224 -4.58 -9.29 9.61
CA GLN A 224 -4.23 -7.91 9.29
C GLN A 224 -3.27 -7.80 8.10
N GLU A 225 -2.30 -8.72 7.96
CA GLU A 225 -1.44 -8.84 6.77
C GLU A 225 -2.27 -9.11 5.50
N LYS A 226 -3.23 -10.04 5.55
CA LYS A 226 -4.12 -10.34 4.42
C LYS A 226 -4.97 -9.14 4.04
N VAL A 227 -5.50 -8.39 5.00
CA VAL A 227 -6.24 -7.15 4.75
C VAL A 227 -5.36 -6.12 4.07
N ALA A 228 -4.18 -5.82 4.62
CA ALA A 228 -3.24 -4.89 4.04
C ALA A 228 -2.81 -5.31 2.62
N TRP A 229 -2.54 -6.60 2.42
CA TRP A 229 -2.24 -7.18 1.12
C TRP A 229 -3.36 -6.99 0.10
N SER A 230 -4.62 -7.21 0.50
CA SER A 230 -5.79 -7.03 -0.37
C SER A 230 -5.90 -5.57 -0.83
N ILE A 231 -5.71 -4.63 0.08
CA ILE A 231 -5.73 -3.19 -0.23
C ILE A 231 -4.59 -2.86 -1.20
N PHE A 232 -3.37 -3.33 -0.90
CA PHE A 232 -2.21 -3.11 -1.76
C PHE A 232 -2.41 -3.65 -3.18
N VAL A 233 -2.87 -4.89 -3.33
CA VAL A 233 -3.13 -5.49 -4.66
C VAL A 233 -4.24 -4.74 -5.39
N GLY A 234 -5.28 -4.29 -4.68
CA GLY A 234 -6.32 -3.44 -5.25
C GLY A 234 -5.78 -2.12 -5.81
N ILE A 235 -4.88 -1.45 -5.07
CA ILE A 235 -4.21 -0.23 -5.55
C ILE A 235 -3.38 -0.52 -6.80
N VAL A 236 -2.57 -1.57 -6.78
CA VAL A 236 -1.71 -1.96 -7.92
C VAL A 236 -2.53 -2.20 -9.18
N LYS A 237 -3.65 -2.93 -9.07
CA LYS A 237 -4.57 -3.19 -10.20
C LYS A 237 -5.22 -1.92 -10.72
N TYR A 238 -5.69 -1.06 -9.83
CA TYR A 238 -6.23 0.24 -10.20
C TYR A 238 -5.22 1.07 -11.00
N MET A 239 -3.97 1.15 -10.53
CA MET A 239 -2.90 1.88 -11.22
C MET A 239 -2.56 1.27 -12.59
N GLU A 240 -2.62 -0.05 -12.72
CA GLU A 240 -2.43 -0.73 -14.00
C GLU A 240 -3.53 -0.39 -15.01
N GLU A 241 -4.78 -0.33 -14.56
CA GLU A 241 -5.92 0.04 -15.40
C GLU A 241 -5.86 1.51 -15.83
N GLU A 242 -5.54 2.42 -14.90
CA GLU A 242 -5.40 3.84 -15.24
C GLU A 242 -4.24 4.09 -16.22
N LYS A 243 -3.13 3.35 -16.11
CA LYS A 243 -2.02 3.44 -17.05
C LYS A 243 -2.41 2.99 -18.46
N LYS A 244 -3.12 1.85 -18.58
CA LYS A 244 -3.62 1.35 -19.87
C LYS A 244 -4.64 2.28 -20.52
N ALA A 245 -5.34 3.10 -19.77
CA ALA A 245 -6.32 4.06 -20.28
C ALA A 245 -5.67 5.32 -20.86
N ILE A 246 -4.38 5.56 -20.61
CA ILE A 246 -3.61 6.72 -21.09
C ILE A 246 -2.79 6.36 -22.34
N GLU A 247 -2.43 5.08 -22.50
CA GLU A 247 -1.74 4.54 -23.68
C GLU A 247 -2.70 4.30 -24.86
#